data_b48c9a68b612eccdea72e9f931b9ab9c
#
_entry.id   b48c9a68b612eccdea72e9f931b9ab9c
#
_cell.length_a   1.000
_cell.length_b   1.000
_cell.length_c   1.000
_cell.angle_alpha   90.00
_cell.angle_beta   90.00
_cell.angle_gamma   90.00
#
_symmetry.space_group_name_H-M   'P 1'
#
loop_
_entity.id
_entity.type
_entity.pdbx_description
1 polymer ?
#
loop_
_entity_poly.entity_id
_entity_poly.type
_entity_poly.pdbx_seq_one_letter_code
_entity_poly.pdbx_strand_id
1 'polypeptide(L)'
;LLAFVCPVQIPYWMIIIGAFFSIVLVKQLYGGIGCNFVNPALVGRAMLLASYASAMTHWVGFGSKLPLVGSTADVVTSSTPMAVMKGIFSAETAEDALAAVNDLTSTFSISDMFIGRIGGSLGETSALALLLGFVYLLLRRVINWQIPVCYIGTVAVLTLISAPAGMSAVDFMLYNVFGGGLMLGAI
;
A
#
# COMPACT_ATOMS: atom_id res chain seq x y z
N LEU A 1 11.13 8.50 1.94
CA LEU A 1 10.49 7.16 1.83
C LEU A 1 9.43 6.94 2.91
N LEU A 2 9.73 7.13 4.21
CA LEU A 2 8.74 6.91 5.28
C LEU A 2 7.43 7.66 5.03
N ALA A 3 7.47 8.92 4.61
CA ALA A 3 6.28 9.72 4.33
C ALA A 3 5.41 9.13 3.20
N PHE A 4 6.00 8.49 2.19
CA PHE A 4 5.26 7.87 1.09
C PHE A 4 4.47 6.63 1.50
N VAL A 5 4.87 5.96 2.56
CA VAL A 5 4.20 4.76 3.08
C VAL A 5 3.27 5.04 4.26
N CYS A 6 3.07 6.32 4.61
CA CYS A 6 2.16 6.76 5.66
C CYS A 6 0.85 7.32 5.06
N PRO A 7 -0.27 7.27 5.84
CA PRO A 7 -1.51 7.94 5.48
C PRO A 7 -1.33 9.46 5.36
N VAL A 8 -2.12 10.09 4.49
CA VAL A 8 -2.03 11.54 4.24
C VAL A 8 -2.41 12.38 5.47
N GLN A 9 -3.28 11.85 6.33
CA GLN A 9 -3.79 12.56 7.51
C GLN A 9 -2.95 12.39 8.78
N ILE A 10 -1.87 11.62 8.72
CA ILE A 10 -1.06 11.38 9.92
C ILE A 10 -0.48 12.70 10.47
N PRO A 11 -0.59 12.99 11.77
CA PRO A 11 -0.01 14.18 12.37
C PRO A 11 1.53 14.23 12.18
N TYR A 12 2.07 15.39 11.88
CA TYR A 12 3.51 15.56 11.61
C TYR A 12 4.41 15.07 12.74
N TRP A 13 3.99 15.24 14.01
CA TRP A 13 4.76 14.78 15.15
C TRP A 13 4.97 13.26 15.18
N MET A 14 3.96 12.48 14.72
CA MET A 14 4.10 11.02 14.60
C MET A 14 5.13 10.66 13.52
N ILE A 15 5.10 11.35 12.38
CA ILE A 15 6.10 11.13 11.30
C ILE A 15 7.51 11.47 11.81
N ILE A 16 7.64 12.53 12.61
CA ILE A 16 8.94 12.91 13.22
C ILE A 16 9.45 11.80 14.13
N ILE A 17 8.60 11.23 14.99
CA ILE A 17 8.97 10.10 15.86
C ILE A 17 9.36 8.88 15.01
N GLY A 18 8.58 8.52 14.01
CA GLY A 18 8.90 7.41 13.11
C GLY A 18 10.19 7.63 12.33
N ALA A 19 10.45 8.85 11.87
CA ALA A 19 11.69 9.20 11.17
C ALA A 19 12.90 9.15 12.10
N PHE A 20 12.76 9.65 13.32
CA PHE A 20 13.82 9.56 14.35
C PHE A 20 14.17 8.09 14.63
N PHE A 21 13.17 7.26 14.88
CA PHE A 21 13.37 5.83 15.10
C PHE A 21 14.05 5.15 13.91
N SER A 22 13.56 5.42 12.70
CA SER A 22 14.09 4.89 11.45
C SER A 22 15.57 5.27 11.22
N ILE A 23 15.91 6.55 11.42
CA ILE A 23 17.25 7.05 11.13
C ILE A 23 18.23 6.72 12.26
N VAL A 24 17.87 6.99 13.51
CA VAL A 24 18.80 6.83 14.63
C VAL A 24 18.99 5.36 14.98
N LEU A 25 17.88 4.63 15.24
CA LEU A 25 17.99 3.25 15.71
C LEU A 25 18.31 2.27 14.58
N VAL A 26 17.65 2.40 13.42
CA VAL A 26 17.79 1.40 12.36
C VAL A 26 18.94 1.69 11.41
N LYS A 27 19.24 2.96 11.15
CA LYS A 27 20.30 3.32 10.21
C LYS A 27 21.63 3.64 10.90
N GLN A 28 21.64 4.55 11.89
CA GLN A 28 22.90 5.07 12.45
C GLN A 28 23.57 4.08 13.41
N LEU A 29 22.82 3.40 14.28
CA LEU A 29 23.38 2.44 15.23
C LEU A 29 24.05 1.23 14.55
N TYR A 30 23.65 0.90 13.33
CA TYR A 30 24.23 -0.22 12.56
C TYR A 30 25.37 0.21 11.61
N GLY A 31 25.85 1.45 11.69
CA GLY A 31 26.99 1.91 10.90
C GLY A 31 26.65 2.74 9.67
N GLY A 32 25.39 3.13 9.47
CA GLY A 32 24.95 4.05 8.42
C GLY A 32 24.56 3.37 7.10
N ILE A 33 24.83 4.06 5.99
CA ILE A 33 24.41 3.61 4.65
C ILE A 33 25.11 2.31 4.26
N GLY A 34 24.31 1.30 3.91
CA GLY A 34 24.81 -0.01 3.46
C GLY A 34 25.06 -1.04 4.57
N CYS A 35 25.06 -0.65 5.85
CA CYS A 35 25.27 -1.55 6.98
C CYS A 35 23.98 -1.98 7.69
N ASN A 36 22.84 -1.39 7.32
CA ASN A 36 21.55 -1.75 7.92
C ASN A 36 20.99 -3.05 7.31
N PHE A 37 20.60 -3.99 8.17
CA PHE A 37 20.09 -5.30 7.77
C PHE A 37 18.61 -5.28 7.31
N VAL A 38 17.89 -4.19 7.57
CA VAL A 38 16.49 -3.97 7.17
C VAL A 38 16.30 -2.57 6.58
N ASN A 39 15.24 -2.39 5.82
CA ASN A 39 14.89 -1.07 5.28
C ASN A 39 14.41 -0.14 6.41
N PRO A 40 15.13 0.97 6.68
CA PRO A 40 14.80 1.87 7.78
C PRO A 40 13.40 2.48 7.69
N ALA A 41 12.92 2.79 6.47
CA ALA A 41 11.59 3.37 6.29
C ALA A 41 10.48 2.37 6.64
N LEU A 42 10.65 1.10 6.28
CA LEU A 42 9.67 0.07 6.60
C LEU A 42 9.63 -0.25 8.09
N VAL A 43 10.78 -0.25 8.77
CA VAL A 43 10.81 -0.42 10.24
C VAL A 43 10.20 0.78 10.95
N GLY A 44 10.45 2.00 10.47
CA GLY A 44 9.77 3.19 10.98
C GLY A 44 8.25 3.11 10.83
N ARG A 45 7.75 2.64 9.67
CA ARG A 45 6.31 2.38 9.45
C ARG A 45 5.78 1.30 10.40
N ALA A 46 6.49 0.19 10.57
CA ALA A 46 6.09 -0.90 11.47
C ALA A 46 5.98 -0.42 12.92
N MET A 47 6.93 0.38 13.38
CA MET A 47 6.91 1.00 14.70
C MET A 47 5.69 1.93 14.85
N LEU A 48 5.42 2.80 13.88
CA LEU A 48 4.25 3.67 13.90
C LEU A 48 2.94 2.88 13.88
N LEU A 49 2.87 1.80 13.10
CA LEU A 49 1.70 0.94 13.06
C LEU A 49 1.45 0.21 14.38
N ALA A 50 2.52 -0.25 15.05
CA ALA A 50 2.41 -0.91 16.35
C ALA A 50 2.02 0.07 17.47
N SER A 51 2.50 1.31 17.43
CA SER A 51 2.25 2.32 18.47
C SER A 51 0.97 3.13 18.25
N TYR A 52 0.62 3.40 16.99
CA TYR A 52 -0.46 4.31 16.60
C TYR A 52 -1.34 3.69 15.50
N ALA A 53 -1.82 2.46 15.73
CA ALA A 53 -2.56 1.67 14.74
C ALA A 53 -3.75 2.43 14.13
N SER A 54 -4.56 3.11 14.95
CA SER A 54 -5.73 3.85 14.48
C SER A 54 -5.37 4.97 13.50
N ALA A 55 -4.32 5.74 13.80
CA ALA A 55 -3.86 6.82 12.91
C ALA A 55 -3.24 6.28 11.61
N MET A 56 -2.59 5.11 11.67
CA MET A 56 -1.93 4.48 10.53
C MET A 56 -2.88 3.70 9.60
N THR A 57 -4.09 3.38 10.06
CA THR A 57 -5.10 2.65 9.28
C THR A 57 -6.25 3.52 8.79
N HIS A 58 -6.20 4.83 9.06
CA HIS A 58 -7.19 5.78 8.59
C HIS A 58 -6.88 6.21 7.15
N TRP A 59 -7.70 5.75 6.21
CA TRP A 59 -7.54 6.07 4.79
C TRP A 59 -8.61 7.04 4.32
N VAL A 60 -8.20 8.04 3.54
CA VAL A 60 -9.09 9.06 2.99
C VAL A 60 -9.48 8.67 1.58
N GLY A 61 -10.78 8.75 1.28
CA GLY A 61 -11.30 8.51 -0.05
C GLY A 61 -10.85 9.56 -1.06
N PHE A 62 -10.71 9.15 -2.32
CA PHE A 62 -10.35 10.07 -3.42
C PHE A 62 -11.38 11.20 -3.54
N GLY A 63 -10.90 12.40 -3.75
CA GLY A 63 -11.74 13.60 -3.89
C GLY A 63 -12.17 14.26 -2.56
N SER A 64 -11.86 13.71 -1.41
CA SER A 64 -12.08 14.36 -0.12
C SER A 64 -11.20 15.59 0.03
N LYS A 65 -11.78 16.72 0.43
CA LYS A 65 -11.00 17.92 0.71
C LYS A 65 -10.26 17.74 2.02
N LEU A 66 -8.94 17.65 1.95
CA LEU A 66 -8.09 17.61 3.14
C LEU A 66 -7.96 19.03 3.72
N PRO A 67 -8.21 19.22 5.03
CA PRO A 67 -7.92 20.51 5.66
C PRO A 67 -6.40 20.72 5.69
N LEU A 68 -5.94 21.83 5.15
CA LEU A 68 -4.52 22.17 5.09
C LEU A 68 -3.89 22.39 6.48
N VAL A 69 -4.65 22.88 7.44
CA VAL A 69 -4.22 23.06 8.86
C VAL A 69 -5.45 23.11 9.76
N GLY A 70 -5.54 22.22 10.74
CA GLY A 70 -6.32 22.41 11.97
C GLY A 70 -7.84 22.49 11.88
N SER A 71 -8.48 22.17 10.76
CA SER A 71 -9.94 22.08 10.71
C SER A 71 -10.37 20.62 10.90
N THR A 72 -11.34 20.41 11.79
CA THR A 72 -12.09 19.16 11.92
C THR A 72 -13.03 19.02 10.71
N ALA A 73 -12.47 18.77 9.52
CA ALA A 73 -13.30 18.40 8.40
C ALA A 73 -13.79 16.96 8.65
N ASP A 74 -15.05 16.74 8.41
CA ASP A 74 -15.67 15.42 8.41
C ASP A 74 -15.06 14.62 7.24
N VAL A 75 -13.97 13.93 7.52
CA VAL A 75 -13.27 13.14 6.51
C VAL A 75 -13.87 11.75 6.53
N VAL A 76 -14.59 11.43 5.47
CA VAL A 76 -15.13 10.09 5.28
C VAL A 76 -13.95 9.12 5.06
N THR A 77 -13.77 8.21 6.00
CA THR A 77 -12.83 7.11 5.84
C THR A 77 -13.34 6.14 4.79
N SER A 78 -12.51 5.82 3.81
CA SER A 78 -12.81 4.78 2.84
C SER A 78 -12.06 3.50 3.17
N SER A 79 -12.68 2.35 2.92
CA SER A 79 -11.98 1.08 2.93
C SER A 79 -10.94 1.06 1.79
N THR A 80 -9.83 0.40 2.02
CA THR A 80 -8.88 0.11 0.93
C THR A 80 -9.26 -1.18 0.23
N PRO A 81 -8.94 -1.36 -1.06
CA PRO A 81 -9.19 -2.63 -1.76
C PRO A 81 -8.65 -3.84 -1.01
N MET A 82 -7.47 -3.70 -0.41
CA MET A 82 -6.83 -4.77 0.36
C MET A 82 -7.57 -5.09 1.67
N ALA A 83 -8.23 -4.11 2.31
CA ALA A 83 -9.03 -4.34 3.50
C ALA A 83 -10.30 -5.14 3.17
N VAL A 84 -10.94 -4.83 2.05
CA VAL A 84 -12.11 -5.59 1.55
C VAL A 84 -11.69 -7.01 1.14
N MET A 85 -10.55 -7.17 0.48
CA MET A 85 -10.02 -8.49 0.11
C MET A 85 -9.72 -9.37 1.32
N LYS A 86 -9.25 -8.81 2.43
CA LYS A 86 -9.11 -9.56 3.70
C LYS A 86 -10.45 -10.11 4.18
N GLY A 87 -11.54 -9.37 3.98
CA GLY A 87 -12.90 -9.83 4.29
C GLY A 87 -13.28 -11.11 3.55
N ILE A 88 -12.86 -11.27 2.29
CA ILE A 88 -13.10 -12.49 1.50
C ILE A 88 -12.47 -13.72 2.15
N PHE A 89 -11.23 -13.59 2.64
CA PHE A 89 -10.51 -14.71 3.29
C PHE A 89 -10.92 -14.96 4.73
N SER A 90 -11.50 -13.98 5.42
CA SER A 90 -12.00 -14.12 6.79
C SER A 90 -13.49 -14.44 6.86
N ALA A 91 -14.17 -14.58 5.72
CA ALA A 91 -15.56 -14.95 5.64
C ALA A 91 -15.77 -16.38 6.15
N GLU A 92 -16.73 -16.56 7.07
CA GLU A 92 -17.07 -17.87 7.65
C GLU A 92 -17.99 -18.68 6.72
N THR A 93 -18.74 -18.00 5.86
CA THR A 93 -19.66 -18.64 4.92
C THR A 93 -19.33 -18.28 3.46
N ALA A 94 -19.74 -19.14 2.52
CA ALA A 94 -19.58 -18.87 1.10
C ALA A 94 -20.41 -17.65 0.63
N GLU A 95 -21.53 -17.39 1.30
CA GLU A 95 -22.39 -16.23 1.00
C GLU A 95 -21.71 -14.92 1.40
N ASP A 96 -21.05 -14.89 2.57
CA ASP A 96 -20.28 -13.72 3.04
C ASP A 96 -19.08 -13.44 2.14
N ALA A 97 -18.41 -14.49 1.66
CA ALA A 97 -17.31 -14.35 0.71
C ALA A 97 -17.80 -13.77 -0.63
N LEU A 98 -18.93 -14.24 -1.16
CA LEU A 98 -19.53 -13.69 -2.38
C LEU A 98 -20.01 -12.25 -2.20
N ALA A 99 -20.56 -11.91 -1.05
CA ALA A 99 -20.94 -10.53 -0.73
C ALA A 99 -19.73 -9.61 -0.73
N ALA A 100 -18.62 -10.03 -0.13
CA ALA A 100 -17.37 -9.28 -0.11
C ALA A 100 -16.74 -9.12 -1.51
N VAL A 101 -16.84 -10.15 -2.38
CA VAL A 101 -16.40 -10.07 -3.79
C VAL A 101 -17.25 -9.06 -4.56
N ASN A 102 -18.57 -9.06 -4.36
CA ASN A 102 -19.47 -8.12 -5.02
C ASN A 102 -19.20 -6.67 -4.53
N ASP A 103 -18.95 -6.47 -3.24
CA ASP A 103 -18.59 -5.17 -2.69
C ASP A 103 -17.26 -4.67 -3.29
N LEU A 104 -16.24 -5.52 -3.37
CA LEU A 104 -14.96 -5.20 -3.99
C LEU A 104 -15.13 -4.74 -5.44
N THR A 105 -15.84 -5.50 -6.25
CA THR A 105 -16.00 -5.24 -7.69
C THR A 105 -16.90 -4.06 -7.99
N SER A 106 -17.88 -3.77 -7.12
CA SER A 106 -18.77 -2.61 -7.28
C SER A 106 -18.14 -1.30 -6.81
N THR A 107 -17.30 -1.38 -5.78
CA THR A 107 -16.68 -0.18 -5.16
C THR A 107 -15.38 0.21 -5.85
N PHE A 108 -14.59 -0.77 -6.30
CA PHE A 108 -13.27 -0.51 -6.88
C PHE A 108 -13.17 -1.01 -8.31
N SER A 109 -13.06 -0.07 -9.24
CA SER A 109 -12.74 -0.40 -10.64
C SER A 109 -11.23 -0.60 -10.79
N ILE A 110 -10.82 -1.63 -11.55
CA ILE A 110 -9.41 -1.89 -11.88
C ILE A 110 -8.76 -0.68 -12.56
N SER A 111 -9.51 0.05 -13.40
CA SER A 111 -9.04 1.27 -14.05
C SER A 111 -8.76 2.39 -13.05
N ASP A 112 -9.59 2.56 -12.03
CA ASP A 112 -9.39 3.57 -11.00
C ASP A 112 -8.20 3.23 -10.09
N MET A 113 -7.97 1.96 -9.81
CA MET A 113 -6.78 1.47 -9.11
C MET A 113 -5.50 1.71 -9.91
N PHE A 114 -5.53 1.47 -11.21
CA PHE A 114 -4.39 1.71 -12.08
C PHE A 114 -4.01 3.19 -12.17
N ILE A 115 -5.01 4.08 -12.28
CA ILE A 115 -4.80 5.54 -12.34
C ILE A 115 -4.47 6.12 -10.96
N GLY A 116 -5.03 5.53 -9.86
CA GLY A 116 -4.80 5.97 -8.49
C GLY A 116 -5.96 6.76 -7.87
N ARG A 117 -7.19 6.49 -8.28
CA ARG A 117 -8.40 7.08 -7.70
C ARG A 117 -8.95 6.29 -6.52
N ILE A 118 -8.06 5.76 -5.70
CA ILE A 118 -8.39 4.94 -4.53
C ILE A 118 -7.81 5.55 -3.26
N GLY A 119 -8.40 5.20 -2.12
CA GLY A 119 -7.82 5.51 -0.81
C GLY A 119 -6.60 4.64 -0.54
N GLY A 120 -5.53 5.23 -0.03
CA GLY A 120 -4.30 4.52 0.29
C GLY A 120 -3.21 5.44 0.84
N SER A 121 -2.02 4.91 1.06
CA SER A 121 -0.86 5.72 1.42
C SER A 121 -0.38 6.56 0.23
N LEU A 122 0.32 7.65 0.53
CA LEU A 122 0.68 8.68 -0.46
C LEU A 122 1.40 8.12 -1.70
N GLY A 123 2.25 7.11 -1.54
CA GLY A 123 3.04 6.51 -2.61
C GLY A 123 2.45 5.24 -3.23
N GLU A 124 1.33 4.73 -2.73
CA GLU A 124 0.77 3.44 -3.15
C GLU A 124 -0.41 3.57 -4.12
N THR A 125 -1.03 4.74 -4.22
CA THR A 125 -2.34 4.90 -4.87
C THR A 125 -2.29 4.69 -6.37
N SER A 126 -1.23 5.11 -7.08
CA SER A 126 -1.17 5.06 -8.54
C SER A 126 -0.15 4.06 -9.06
N ALA A 127 -0.62 2.92 -9.57
CA ALA A 127 0.24 1.94 -10.24
C ALA A 127 0.88 2.51 -11.51
N LEU A 128 0.18 3.37 -12.24
CA LEU A 128 0.71 4.05 -13.43
C LEU A 128 1.93 4.93 -13.10
N ALA A 129 1.82 5.75 -12.05
CA ALA A 129 2.92 6.63 -11.64
C ALA A 129 4.15 5.81 -11.18
N LEU A 130 3.93 4.72 -10.45
CA LEU A 130 5.00 3.80 -10.04
C LEU A 130 5.67 3.14 -11.23
N LEU A 131 4.91 2.67 -12.23
CA LEU A 131 5.48 2.09 -13.46
C LEU A 131 6.29 3.11 -14.26
N LEU A 132 5.85 4.37 -14.35
CA LEU A 132 6.63 5.43 -14.99
C LEU A 132 7.93 5.70 -14.22
N GLY A 133 7.87 5.73 -12.89
CA GLY A 133 9.06 5.83 -12.04
C GLY A 133 10.00 4.65 -12.24
N PHE A 134 9.47 3.43 -12.31
CA PHE A 134 10.24 2.21 -12.58
C PHE A 134 10.99 2.28 -13.92
N VAL A 135 10.29 2.66 -15.01
CA VAL A 135 10.91 2.82 -16.33
C VAL A 135 12.04 3.87 -16.29
N TYR A 136 11.81 5.00 -15.62
CA TYR A 136 12.85 6.02 -15.43
C TYR A 136 14.08 5.48 -14.71
N LEU A 137 13.90 4.75 -13.59
CA LEU A 137 14.99 4.16 -12.81
C LEU A 137 15.76 3.10 -13.61
N LEU A 138 15.06 2.31 -14.43
CA LEU A 138 15.68 1.36 -15.37
C LEU A 138 16.55 2.07 -16.42
N LEU A 139 16.02 3.10 -17.05
CA LEU A 139 16.76 3.89 -18.06
C LEU A 139 18.01 4.53 -17.45
N ARG A 140 17.93 4.97 -16.20
CA ARG A 140 19.06 5.51 -15.44
C ARG A 140 20.00 4.42 -14.89
N ARG A 141 19.68 3.14 -15.09
CA ARG A 141 20.45 1.98 -14.57
C ARG A 141 20.67 2.02 -13.04
N VAL A 142 19.72 2.58 -12.31
CA VAL A 142 19.76 2.64 -10.83
C VAL A 142 19.36 1.31 -10.23
N ILE A 143 18.41 0.62 -10.85
CA ILE A 143 17.88 -0.66 -10.40
C ILE A 143 17.99 -1.73 -11.49
N ASN A 144 18.09 -2.99 -11.06
CA ASN A 144 18.06 -4.14 -11.94
C ASN A 144 16.61 -4.59 -12.14
N TRP A 145 16.19 -4.76 -13.39
CA TRP A 145 14.82 -5.18 -13.74
C TRP A 145 14.42 -6.57 -13.21
N GLN A 146 15.39 -7.43 -12.93
CA GLN A 146 15.18 -8.80 -12.50
C GLN A 146 14.42 -8.89 -11.17
N ILE A 147 14.77 -8.05 -10.18
CA ILE A 147 14.18 -8.11 -8.84
C ILE A 147 12.69 -7.73 -8.87
N PRO A 148 12.29 -6.56 -9.41
CA PRO A 148 10.88 -6.20 -9.49
C PRO A 148 10.04 -7.19 -10.32
N VAL A 149 10.57 -7.64 -11.46
CA VAL A 149 9.86 -8.58 -12.34
C VAL A 149 9.65 -9.94 -11.67
N CYS A 150 10.68 -10.49 -11.02
CA CYS A 150 10.55 -11.76 -10.30
C CYS A 150 9.58 -11.62 -9.11
N TYR A 151 9.62 -10.51 -8.38
CA TYR A 151 8.73 -10.27 -7.25
C TYR A 151 7.26 -10.19 -7.69
N ILE A 152 6.95 -9.30 -8.64
CA ILE A 152 5.59 -9.15 -9.18
C ILE A 152 5.13 -10.45 -9.84
N GLY A 153 5.99 -11.11 -10.61
CA GLY A 153 5.69 -12.38 -11.27
C GLY A 153 5.35 -13.50 -10.27
N THR A 154 6.11 -13.60 -9.17
CA THR A 154 5.82 -14.59 -8.12
C THR A 154 4.47 -14.33 -7.46
N VAL A 155 4.17 -13.08 -7.13
CA VAL A 155 2.86 -12.72 -6.56
C VAL A 155 1.74 -12.99 -7.55
N ALA A 156 1.92 -12.65 -8.83
CA ALA A 156 0.92 -12.91 -9.87
C ALA A 156 0.62 -14.42 -10.00
N VAL A 157 1.64 -15.26 -10.01
CA VAL A 157 1.46 -16.73 -10.07
C VAL A 157 0.75 -17.25 -8.82
N LEU A 158 1.18 -16.83 -7.63
CA LEU A 158 0.55 -17.27 -6.39
C LEU A 158 -0.91 -16.85 -6.30
N THR A 159 -1.25 -15.63 -6.69
CA THR A 159 -2.63 -15.14 -6.67
C THR A 159 -3.51 -15.82 -7.71
N LEU A 160 -2.98 -16.18 -8.88
CA LEU A 160 -3.70 -16.99 -9.86
C LEU A 160 -4.07 -18.38 -9.33
N ILE A 161 -3.18 -18.99 -8.54
CA ILE A 161 -3.41 -20.32 -7.94
C ILE A 161 -4.38 -20.23 -6.74
N SER A 162 -4.31 -19.13 -5.98
CA SER A 162 -5.07 -18.95 -4.73
C SER A 162 -6.39 -18.19 -4.91
N ALA A 163 -6.90 -18.07 -6.13
CA ALA A 163 -8.12 -17.32 -6.40
C ALA A 163 -9.32 -17.92 -5.62
N PRO A 164 -10.10 -17.10 -4.90
CA PRO A 164 -11.27 -17.56 -4.16
C PRO A 164 -12.41 -17.95 -5.10
N ALA A 165 -13.28 -18.84 -4.64
CA ALA A 165 -14.48 -19.21 -5.37
C ALA A 165 -15.38 -17.97 -5.54
N GLY A 166 -15.88 -17.74 -6.76
CA GLY A 166 -16.77 -16.61 -7.07
C GLY A 166 -16.09 -15.40 -7.72
N MET A 167 -14.76 -15.40 -7.85
CA MET A 167 -14.00 -14.35 -8.55
C MET A 167 -13.13 -14.95 -9.65
N SER A 168 -13.00 -14.23 -10.78
CA SER A 168 -12.04 -14.63 -11.83
C SER A 168 -10.62 -14.60 -11.28
N ALA A 169 -9.81 -15.64 -11.55
CA ALA A 169 -8.42 -15.70 -11.12
C ALA A 169 -7.60 -14.51 -11.64
N VAL A 170 -7.93 -14.03 -12.84
CA VAL A 170 -7.26 -12.86 -13.44
C VAL A 170 -7.62 -11.58 -12.70
N ASP A 171 -8.90 -11.38 -12.38
CA ASP A 171 -9.33 -10.20 -11.63
C ASP A 171 -8.71 -10.20 -10.23
N PHE A 172 -8.72 -11.34 -9.55
CA PHE A 172 -8.08 -11.48 -8.25
C PHE A 172 -6.59 -11.13 -8.29
N MET A 173 -5.87 -11.59 -9.32
CA MET A 173 -4.47 -11.22 -9.55
C MET A 173 -4.32 -9.71 -9.74
N LEU A 174 -5.15 -9.08 -10.59
CA LEU A 174 -5.08 -7.65 -10.88
C LEU A 174 -5.37 -6.79 -9.64
N TYR A 175 -6.38 -7.18 -8.83
CA TYR A 175 -6.66 -6.50 -7.56
C TYR A 175 -5.49 -6.60 -6.59
N ASN A 176 -4.80 -7.73 -6.50
CA ASN A 176 -3.62 -7.90 -5.64
C ASN A 176 -2.43 -7.09 -6.15
N VAL A 177 -2.19 -7.06 -7.45
CA VAL A 177 -1.04 -6.34 -8.04
C VAL A 177 -1.24 -4.83 -7.98
N PHE A 178 -2.45 -4.32 -8.25
CA PHE A 178 -2.72 -2.88 -8.30
C PHE A 178 -3.32 -2.32 -7.01
N GLY A 179 -3.90 -3.14 -6.16
CA GLY A 179 -4.70 -2.72 -5.01
C GLY A 179 -3.95 -2.43 -3.72
N GLY A 180 -2.65 -2.56 -3.69
CA GLY A 180 -1.87 -2.39 -2.47
C GLY A 180 -0.46 -1.90 -2.71
N GLY A 181 0.30 -1.77 -1.63
CA GLY A 181 1.69 -1.34 -1.65
C GLY A 181 2.67 -2.30 -2.33
N LEU A 182 2.18 -3.34 -3.02
CA LEU A 182 3.01 -4.32 -3.71
C LEU A 182 3.89 -3.67 -4.77
N MET A 183 3.33 -2.79 -5.59
CA MET A 183 4.08 -2.08 -6.63
C MET A 183 5.15 -1.16 -6.02
N LEU A 184 4.83 -0.44 -4.94
CA LEU A 184 5.80 0.40 -4.23
C LEU A 184 6.89 -0.43 -3.55
N GLY A 185 6.55 -1.62 -3.05
CA GLY A 185 7.51 -2.53 -2.41
C GLY A 185 8.39 -3.29 -3.40
N ALA A 186 7.95 -3.45 -4.65
CA ALA A 186 8.67 -4.15 -5.72
C ALA A 186 9.71 -3.26 -6.42
N ILE A 187 9.44 -1.96 -6.53
CA ILE A 187 10.23 -0.93 -7.23
C ILE A 187 11.09 -0.14 -6.23
#